data_6ce7f559cb7849206f026febbe32cbc2
#
_entry.id   6ce7f559cb7849206f026febbe32cbc2
#
_cell.length_a   1.000
_cell.length_b   1.000
_cell.length_c   1.000
_cell.angle_alpha   90.00
_cell.angle_beta   90.00
_cell.angle_gamma   90.00
#
_symmetry.space_group_name_H-M   'P 1'
#
loop_
_entity.id
_entity.type
_entity.pdbx_description
1 polymer ?
#
loop_
_entity_poly.entity_id
_entity_poly.type
_entity_poly.pdbx_seq_one_letter_code
_entity_poly.pdbx_strand_id
1 'polypeptide(L)' 'MSDKEENQIQTAVRLPESWLERIDKIAESMSKPGVPATRAGALRSALHRGLVELEKENKRR' A
#
# COMPACT_ATOMS: atom_id res chain seq x y z
N MET A 1 22.18 5.89 2.46
CA MET A 1 21.81 5.58 2.28
C MET A 1 21.27 4.81 2.27
N SER A 2 21.02 4.50 2.44
CA SER A 2 20.54 3.72 2.59
C SER A 2 19.79 3.26 1.99
N ASP A 3 19.50 3.25 1.69
CA ASP A 3 18.70 2.86 1.04
C ASP A 3 19.02 1.93 0.25
N LYS A 4 19.85 1.49 0.23
CA LYS A 4 20.15 0.55 -0.50
C LYS A 4 19.33 -0.59 -0.37
N GLU A 5 19.09 -1.13 0.69
CA GLU A 5 18.22 -2.26 0.85
C GLU A 5 16.81 -1.83 0.63
N GLU A 6 16.61 -0.54 0.56
CA GLU A 6 15.28 -0.01 0.33
C GLU A 6 15.12 0.53 -1.08
N ASN A 7 15.88 0.00 -2.01
CA ASN A 7 15.74 0.43 -3.38
C ASN A 7 14.32 0.23 -3.86
N GLN A 8 13.73 1.29 -4.35
CA GLN A 8 12.37 1.21 -4.86
C GLN A 8 12.42 1.00 -6.36
N ILE A 9 11.82 -0.08 -6.79
CA ILE A 9 11.75 -0.39 -8.21
C ILE A 9 10.36 -0.07 -8.69
N GLN A 10 10.27 0.71 -9.75
CA GLN A 10 9.00 1.10 -10.28
C GLN A 10 8.32 -0.10 -10.91
N THR A 11 7.11 -0.37 -10.46
CA THR A 11 6.35 -1.51 -10.97
C THR A 11 4.96 -1.03 -11.37
N ALA A 12 4.56 -1.33 -12.58
CA ALA A 12 3.24 -0.93 -13.07
C ALA A 12 2.26 -2.07 -12.86
N VAL A 13 1.16 -1.78 -12.19
CA VAL A 13 0.13 -2.76 -11.89
C VAL A 13 -1.21 -2.17 -12.27
N ARG A 14 -2.03 -2.97 -12.94
CA ARG A 14 -3.39 -2.56 -13.27
C ARG A 14 -4.34 -3.00 -12.20
N LEU A 15 -5.17 -2.09 -11.75
CA LEU A 15 -6.14 -2.37 -10.71
C LEU A 15 -7.54 -2.04 -11.20
N PRO A 16 -8.53 -2.82 -10.77
CA PRO A 16 -9.91 -2.48 -11.11
C PRO A 16 -10.27 -1.11 -10.56
N GLU A 17 -11.14 -0.43 -11.28
CA GLU A 17 -11.56 0.90 -10.86
C GLU A 17 -12.20 0.88 -9.48
N SER A 18 -12.96 -0.16 -9.20
CA SER A 18 -13.60 -0.26 -7.89
C SER A 18 -12.59 -0.34 -6.76
N TRP A 19 -11.44 -0.95 -7.02
CA TRP A 19 -10.39 -1.00 -6.01
C TRP A 19 -9.79 0.38 -5.78
N LEU A 20 -9.64 1.15 -6.84
CA LEU A 20 -9.10 2.50 -6.71
C LEU A 20 -10.01 3.37 -5.88
N GLU A 21 -11.32 3.22 -6.06
CA GLU A 21 -12.27 3.97 -5.25
C GLU A 21 -12.16 3.58 -3.78
N ARG A 22 -11.99 2.31 -3.52
CA ARG A 22 -11.83 1.85 -2.14
C ARG A 22 -10.55 2.39 -1.52
N ILE A 23 -9.48 2.43 -2.31
CA ILE A 23 -8.22 2.97 -1.83
C ILE A 23 -8.34 4.45 -1.55
N ASP A 24 -9.07 5.17 -2.39
CA ASP A 24 -9.28 6.59 -2.17
C ASP A 24 -10.02 6.85 -0.86
N LYS A 25 -11.01 6.02 -0.56
CA LYS A 25 -11.74 6.16 0.69
C LYS A 25 -10.85 5.87 1.89
N ILE A 26 -9.97 4.89 1.76
CA ILE A 26 -9.02 4.60 2.81
C ILE A 26 -8.07 5.78 3.02
N ALA A 27 -7.62 6.37 1.92
CA ALA A 27 -6.74 7.52 2.01
C ALA A 27 -7.44 8.66 2.75
N GLU A 28 -8.72 8.87 2.47
CA GLU A 28 -9.47 9.91 3.15
C GLU A 28 -9.52 9.67 4.66
N SER A 29 -9.77 8.43 5.04
CA SER A 29 -9.88 8.12 6.45
C SER A 29 -8.54 8.17 7.17
N MET A 30 -7.44 8.03 6.42
CA MET A 30 -6.11 8.12 7.00
C MET A 30 -5.62 9.55 7.09
N SER A 31 -6.25 10.46 6.39
CA SER A 31 -5.82 11.85 6.38
C SER A 31 -6.07 12.52 7.71
N LYS A 32 -5.13 13.35 8.14
CA LYS A 32 -5.25 14.12 9.36
C LYS A 32 -5.00 15.58 9.05
N PRO A 33 -5.50 16.49 9.90
CA PRO A 33 -5.23 17.91 9.67
C PRO A 33 -3.73 18.16 9.53
N GLY A 34 -3.35 18.79 8.43
CA GLY A 34 -1.96 19.08 8.18
C GLY A 34 -1.14 17.92 7.66
N VAL A 35 -1.69 16.72 7.62
CA VAL A 35 -0.97 15.54 7.14
C VAL A 35 -1.90 14.74 6.24
N PRO A 36 -2.13 15.19 5.03
CA PRO A 36 -3.03 14.48 4.13
C PRO A 36 -2.42 13.17 3.64
N ALA A 37 -3.22 12.14 3.61
CA ALA A 37 -2.80 10.87 3.05
C ALA A 37 -3.09 10.86 1.56
N THR A 38 -2.22 10.21 0.80
CA THR A 38 -2.37 10.14 -0.64
C THR A 38 -2.82 8.76 -1.04
N ARG A 39 -3.30 8.67 -2.29
CA ARG A 39 -3.66 7.35 -2.84
C ARG A 39 -2.46 6.41 -2.80
N ALA A 40 -1.29 6.92 -3.16
CA ALA A 40 -0.08 6.09 -3.16
C ALA A 40 0.25 5.60 -1.77
N GLY A 41 0.08 6.45 -0.77
CA GLY A 41 0.34 6.05 0.60
C GLY A 41 -0.63 4.98 1.08
N ALA A 42 -1.92 5.16 0.75
CA ALA A 42 -2.91 4.16 1.12
C ALA A 42 -2.63 2.84 0.41
N LEU A 43 -2.23 2.91 -0.85
CA LEU A 43 -1.92 1.71 -1.61
C LEU A 43 -0.73 0.96 -1.01
N ARG A 44 0.31 1.70 -0.63
CA ARG A 44 1.46 1.06 -0.02
C ARG A 44 1.10 0.39 1.30
N SER A 45 0.27 1.03 2.09
CA SER A 45 -0.18 0.44 3.35
C SER A 45 -0.96 -0.84 3.11
N ALA A 46 -1.85 -0.83 2.13
CA ALA A 46 -2.64 -2.00 1.80
C ALA A 46 -1.75 -3.13 1.32
N LEU A 47 -0.77 -2.81 0.47
CA LEU A 47 0.14 -3.82 -0.03
C LEU A 47 1.00 -4.40 1.09
N HIS A 48 1.45 -3.56 2.00
CA HIS A 48 2.27 -4.03 3.10
C HIS A 48 1.50 -5.01 3.97
N ARG A 49 0.27 -4.66 4.31
CA ARG A 49 -0.54 -5.55 5.11
C ARG A 49 -0.84 -6.84 4.38
N GLY A 50 -1.11 -6.74 3.08
CA GLY A 50 -1.33 -7.93 2.29
C GLY A 50 -0.12 -8.84 2.25
N LEU A 51 1.06 -8.25 2.11
CA LEU A 51 2.28 -9.03 2.11
C LEU A 51 2.48 -9.78 3.42
N VAL A 52 2.24 -9.10 4.54
CA VAL A 52 2.39 -9.74 5.84
C VAL A 52 1.44 -10.92 5.96
N GLU A 53 0.21 -10.75 5.50
CA GLU A 53 -0.76 -11.83 5.57
C GLU A 53 -0.36 -13.02 4.69
N LEU A 54 0.09 -12.72 3.50
CA LEU A 54 0.48 -13.79 2.59
C LEU A 54 1.70 -14.53 3.09
N GLU A 55 2.63 -13.83 3.69
CA GLU A 55 3.81 -14.47 4.26
C GLU A 55 3.43 -15.39 5.40
N LYS A 56 2.46 -14.99 6.22
CA LYS A 56 1.98 -15.85 7.28
C LYS A 56 1.34 -17.11 6.72
N GLU A 57 0.56 -16.97 5.68
CA GLU A 57 -0.08 -18.12 5.07
C GLU A 57 0.96 -19.07 4.49
N ASN A 58 1.99 -18.53 3.88
CA ASN A 58 3.04 -19.38 3.33
C ASN A 58 3.76 -20.18 4.41
N LYS A 59 3.96 -19.57 5.55
CA LYS A 59 4.66 -20.26 6.62
C LYS A 59 3.87 -21.40 7.21
N ARG A 60 2.57 -21.36 7.05
CA ARG A 60 1.73 -22.42 7.58
C ARG A 60 1.76 -23.68 6.75
N ARG A 61 2.30 -23.63 5.56
CA ARG A 61 2.31 -24.80 4.69
C ARG A 61 3.50 -25.70 4.94
#